data_24e601d7ac463edf6b3ca3da523fba8c
#
_entry.id   24e601d7ac463edf6b3ca3da523fba8c
#
_cell.length_a   1.000
_cell.length_b   1.000
_cell.length_c   1.000
_cell.angle_alpha   90.00
_cell.angle_beta   90.00
_cell.angle_gamma   90.00
#
_symmetry.space_group_name_H-M   'P 1'
#
loop_
_entity.id
_entity.type
_entity.pdbx_description
1 polymer ?
#
loop_
_entity_poly.entity_id
_entity_poly.type
_entity_poly.pdbx_seq_one_letter_code
_entity_poly.pdbx_strand_id
1 'polypeptide(L)'
;MQRDKTFLCGFSYLQVAATPKHWNYDTWNYYINITLFPWLEVGYTCTLHKIGLPQYGYSYKFRNQDRQFSARLRVWKEGWWKEWTPQIVVGANDPSTNDVLGDPNKDDYGFTGTSSVGNGHWNRYYIVATKHFGVKNVGELGMHFGYVYNKRLDYHRNGPVAGVNFQFTLPATSFWMKVVNGLNVIAEYDSYSVNCGIGYNFWKDYISGVVELTQCKYPSAGLVFRIHLK
;
A
#
# COMPACT_ATOMS: atom_id res chain seq x y z
N MET A 1 -6.47 -2.45 -9.27
CA MET A 1 -6.92 -3.78 -8.80
C MET A 1 -6.26 -4.87 -9.63
N GLN A 2 -5.98 -6.01 -9.03
CA GLN A 2 -5.40 -7.16 -9.72
C GLN A 2 -6.38 -7.75 -10.74
N ARG A 3 -5.90 -8.71 -11.53
CA ARG A 3 -6.77 -9.51 -12.40
C ARG A 3 -7.75 -10.32 -11.54
N ASP A 4 -8.86 -10.72 -12.15
CA ASP A 4 -9.82 -11.61 -11.54
C ASP A 4 -9.16 -12.91 -11.02
N LYS A 5 -9.69 -13.44 -9.92
CA LYS A 5 -9.21 -14.67 -9.29
C LYS A 5 -7.69 -14.66 -8.99
N THR A 6 -7.18 -13.54 -8.53
CA THR A 6 -5.77 -13.43 -8.13
C THR A 6 -5.65 -13.47 -6.61
N PHE A 7 -4.84 -14.39 -6.13
CA PHE A 7 -4.34 -14.40 -4.75
C PHE A 7 -3.00 -13.68 -4.72
N LEU A 8 -2.87 -12.74 -3.79
CA LEU A 8 -1.65 -11.98 -3.60
C LEU A 8 -1.28 -12.02 -2.13
N CYS A 9 -0.03 -12.33 -1.84
CA CYS A 9 0.52 -12.17 -0.51
C CYS A 9 1.87 -11.46 -0.58
N GLY A 10 2.27 -10.85 0.52
CA GLY A 10 3.53 -10.16 0.56
C GLY A 10 3.90 -9.69 1.95
N PHE A 11 5.05 -9.08 2.01
CA PHE A 11 5.52 -8.39 3.20
C PHE A 11 6.21 -7.09 2.81
N SER A 12 6.18 -6.12 3.71
CA SER A 12 6.87 -4.85 3.53
C SER A 12 7.50 -4.39 4.85
N TYR A 13 8.57 -3.64 4.69
CA TYR A 13 9.29 -2.98 5.78
C TYR A 13 9.16 -1.48 5.63
N LEU A 14 8.84 -0.81 6.72
CA LEU A 14 8.77 0.63 6.81
C LEU A 14 9.69 1.09 7.95
N GLN A 15 10.64 1.94 7.63
CA GLN A 15 11.59 2.49 8.59
C GLN A 15 10.89 3.43 9.58
N VAL A 16 11.31 3.44 10.83
CA VAL A 16 10.77 4.29 11.91
C VAL A 16 10.73 5.78 11.55
N ALA A 17 11.71 6.27 10.81
CA ALA A 17 11.75 7.67 10.39
C ALA A 17 10.63 8.07 9.42
N ALA A 18 9.97 7.11 8.76
CA ALA A 18 8.83 7.31 7.89
C ALA A 18 7.48 7.16 8.62
N THR A 19 7.51 6.77 9.89
CA THR A 19 6.32 6.61 10.74
C THR A 19 6.01 7.90 11.51
N PRO A 20 4.85 8.01 12.16
CA PRO A 20 4.57 9.13 13.05
C PRO A 20 5.65 9.33 14.10
N LYS A 21 5.95 10.59 14.45
CA LYS A 21 7.07 10.96 15.33
C LYS A 21 7.08 10.28 16.71
N HIS A 22 5.91 9.87 17.20
CA HIS A 22 5.78 9.18 18.48
C HIS A 22 6.05 7.68 18.39
N TRP A 23 6.17 7.12 17.18
CA TRP A 23 6.55 5.73 17.00
C TRP A 23 8.07 5.58 17.04
N ASN A 24 8.56 4.74 17.90
CA ASN A 24 10.00 4.54 18.12
C ASN A 24 10.46 3.18 17.59
N TYR A 25 9.85 2.69 16.51
CA TYR A 25 10.11 1.34 16.00
C TYR A 25 9.86 1.22 14.52
N ASP A 26 10.59 0.32 13.89
CA ASP A 26 10.37 -0.10 12.53
C ASP A 26 9.12 -0.97 12.44
N THR A 27 8.43 -0.88 11.32
CA THR A 27 7.16 -1.58 11.10
C THR A 27 7.31 -2.61 9.99
N TRP A 28 6.82 -3.82 10.24
CA TRP A 28 6.71 -4.88 9.26
C TRP A 28 5.24 -5.19 9.01
N ASN A 29 4.85 -5.26 7.75
CA ASN A 29 3.51 -5.64 7.36
C ASN A 29 3.53 -6.95 6.58
N TYR A 30 2.60 -7.82 6.91
CA TYR A 30 2.25 -8.99 6.10
C TYR A 30 0.85 -8.80 5.58
N TYR A 31 0.63 -9.10 4.32
CA TYR A 31 -0.69 -8.92 3.75
C TYR A 31 -1.05 -10.05 2.80
N ILE A 32 -2.34 -10.30 2.75
CA ILE A 32 -2.97 -11.24 1.83
C ILE A 32 -4.15 -10.51 1.20
N ASN A 33 -4.22 -10.50 -0.11
CA ASN A 33 -5.34 -9.95 -0.87
C ASN A 33 -5.88 -11.00 -1.83
N ILE A 34 -7.18 -11.03 -2.00
CA ILE A 34 -7.86 -11.92 -2.95
C ILE A 34 -8.79 -11.07 -3.81
N THR A 35 -8.58 -11.10 -5.11
CA THR A 35 -9.51 -10.53 -6.07
C THR A 35 -10.55 -11.61 -6.42
N LEU A 36 -11.69 -11.53 -5.75
CA LEU A 36 -12.78 -12.51 -5.90
C LEU A 36 -13.50 -12.36 -7.23
N PHE A 37 -13.71 -11.12 -7.66
CA PHE A 37 -14.37 -10.74 -8.90
C PHE A 37 -13.60 -9.62 -9.57
N PRO A 38 -13.79 -9.37 -10.88
CA PRO A 38 -13.11 -8.27 -11.56
C PRO A 38 -13.34 -6.89 -10.91
N TRP A 39 -14.37 -6.77 -10.08
CA TRP A 39 -14.77 -5.54 -9.41
C TRP A 39 -14.58 -5.55 -7.88
N LEU A 40 -14.24 -6.71 -7.26
CA LEU A 40 -14.10 -6.84 -5.80
C LEU A 40 -12.78 -7.48 -5.43
N GLU A 41 -12.00 -6.76 -4.64
CA GLU A 41 -10.81 -7.27 -3.96
C GLU A 41 -10.98 -7.09 -2.45
N VAL A 42 -10.68 -8.14 -1.69
CA VAL A 42 -10.64 -8.12 -0.23
C VAL A 42 -9.24 -8.44 0.26
N GLY A 43 -8.87 -7.88 1.40
CA GLY A 43 -7.54 -8.07 1.94
C GLY A 43 -7.52 -8.16 3.45
N TYR A 44 -6.46 -8.76 3.93
CA TYR A 44 -6.09 -8.82 5.33
C TYR A 44 -4.63 -8.41 5.47
N THR A 45 -4.36 -7.49 6.37
CA THR A 45 -3.00 -7.03 6.69
C THR A 45 -2.76 -7.17 8.18
N CYS A 46 -1.60 -7.67 8.52
CA CYS A 46 -1.10 -7.74 9.89
C CYS A 46 0.16 -6.88 10.00
N THR A 47 0.15 -5.94 10.91
CA THR A 47 1.26 -5.03 11.16
C THR A 47 1.98 -5.43 12.45
N LEU A 48 3.27 -5.67 12.37
CA LEU A 48 4.13 -6.01 13.49
C LEU A 48 5.04 -4.83 13.81
N HIS A 49 5.03 -4.44 15.06
CA HIS A 49 5.89 -3.41 15.60
C HIS A 49 6.94 -4.02 16.53
N LYS A 50 8.15 -3.50 16.48
CA LYS A 50 9.20 -3.88 17.42
C LYS A 50 9.18 -2.90 18.57
N ILE A 51 8.62 -3.30 19.70
CA ILE A 51 8.55 -2.47 20.90
C ILE A 51 9.54 -2.93 21.94
N GLY A 52 10.35 -1.99 22.45
CA GLY A 52 11.11 -2.12 23.67
C GLY A 52 10.37 -1.40 24.80
N LEU A 53 10.11 -2.11 25.88
CA LEU A 53 9.64 -1.53 27.12
C LEU A 53 10.73 -1.75 28.20
N PRO A 54 11.86 -1.01 28.12
CA PRO A 54 13.00 -1.19 29.04
C PRO A 54 12.61 -1.02 30.50
N GLN A 55 11.64 -0.14 30.80
CA GLN A 55 11.12 0.10 32.13
C GLN A 55 10.46 -1.12 32.78
N TYR A 56 10.06 -2.11 31.98
CA TYR A 56 9.49 -3.36 32.48
C TYR A 56 10.43 -4.57 32.29
N GLY A 57 11.71 -4.35 31.99
CA GLY A 57 12.69 -5.41 31.77
C GLY A 57 12.51 -6.22 30.49
N TYR A 58 11.72 -5.73 29.54
CA TYR A 58 11.52 -6.40 28.27
C TYR A 58 12.53 -5.95 27.22
N SER A 59 13.29 -6.88 26.67
CA SER A 59 14.07 -6.66 25.46
C SER A 59 13.14 -6.39 24.26
N TYR A 60 13.68 -5.69 23.24
CA TYR A 60 12.96 -5.45 21.98
C TYR A 60 12.43 -6.76 21.39
N LYS A 61 11.13 -6.94 21.44
CA LYS A 61 10.42 -8.08 20.84
C LYS A 61 9.35 -7.55 19.88
N PHE A 62 9.07 -8.34 18.84
CA PHE A 62 7.89 -8.10 18.03
C PHE A 62 6.66 -8.37 18.91
N ARG A 63 6.04 -7.32 19.36
CA ARG A 63 4.76 -7.35 20.07
C ARG A 63 3.81 -6.46 19.29
N ASN A 64 2.55 -6.66 19.52
CA ASN A 64 1.49 -5.84 18.99
C ASN A 64 1.26 -6.05 17.49
N GLN A 65 0.26 -6.84 17.22
CA GLN A 65 -0.27 -7.03 15.89
C GLN A 65 -1.48 -6.11 15.74
N ASP A 66 -1.39 -5.17 14.84
CA ASP A 66 -2.56 -4.51 14.31
C ASP A 66 -3.09 -5.34 13.15
N ARG A 67 -4.36 -5.74 13.23
CA ARG A 67 -5.02 -6.59 12.24
C ARG A 67 -6.04 -5.76 11.49
N GLN A 68 -5.89 -5.72 10.18
CA GLN A 68 -6.68 -4.86 9.33
C GLN A 68 -7.36 -5.67 8.23
N PHE A 69 -8.62 -5.41 8.03
CA PHE A 69 -9.34 -5.86 6.85
C PHE A 69 -9.45 -4.72 5.84
N SER A 70 -9.43 -5.05 4.57
CA SER A 70 -9.60 -4.08 3.50
C SER A 70 -10.53 -4.61 2.43
N ALA A 71 -11.24 -3.68 1.79
CA ALA A 71 -12.04 -3.98 0.62
C ALA A 71 -11.86 -2.88 -0.43
N ARG A 72 -11.82 -3.28 -1.70
CA ARG A 72 -11.73 -2.40 -2.86
C ARG A 72 -12.78 -2.78 -3.88
N LEU A 73 -13.54 -1.78 -4.31
CA LEU A 73 -14.55 -1.92 -5.34
C LEU A 73 -14.16 -1.10 -6.57
N ARG A 74 -14.00 -1.75 -7.71
CA ARG A 74 -13.91 -1.06 -8.99
C ARG A 74 -15.31 -0.71 -9.48
N VAL A 75 -15.72 0.52 -9.23
CA VAL A 75 -17.05 1.02 -9.59
C VAL A 75 -17.15 1.44 -11.05
N TRP A 76 -16.00 1.70 -11.68
CA TRP A 76 -15.91 2.03 -13.10
C TRP A 76 -14.66 1.41 -13.72
N LYS A 77 -14.83 0.75 -14.87
CA LYS A 77 -13.70 0.17 -15.62
C LYS A 77 -13.10 1.20 -16.57
N GLU A 78 -11.78 1.20 -16.70
CA GLU A 78 -11.08 2.03 -17.68
C GLU A 78 -11.58 1.77 -19.09
N GLY A 79 -11.85 2.83 -19.84
CA GLY A 79 -12.34 2.75 -21.22
C GLY A 79 -13.78 2.24 -21.37
N TRP A 80 -14.55 2.10 -20.29
CA TRP A 80 -15.91 1.50 -20.35
C TRP A 80 -16.89 2.31 -21.21
N TRP A 81 -16.82 3.63 -21.15
CA TRP A 81 -17.67 4.49 -21.98
C TRP A 81 -16.93 5.01 -23.21
N LYS A 82 -15.75 5.61 -23.00
CA LYS A 82 -14.87 6.12 -24.04
C LYS A 82 -13.42 5.80 -23.65
N GLU A 83 -12.54 5.66 -24.63
CA GLU A 83 -11.13 5.29 -24.41
C GLU A 83 -10.40 6.17 -23.37
N TRP A 84 -10.76 7.44 -23.26
CA TRP A 84 -10.16 8.36 -22.30
C TRP A 84 -10.70 8.21 -20.87
N THR A 85 -11.82 7.49 -20.65
CA THR A 85 -12.40 7.36 -19.31
C THR A 85 -11.49 6.56 -18.39
N PRO A 86 -11.21 7.07 -17.14
CA PRO A 86 -10.37 6.37 -16.20
C PRO A 86 -11.09 5.19 -15.54
N GLN A 87 -10.36 4.29 -14.95
CA GLN A 87 -10.87 3.37 -13.94
C GLN A 87 -11.15 4.15 -12.65
N ILE A 88 -12.25 3.83 -11.95
CA ILE A 88 -12.55 4.39 -10.63
C ILE A 88 -12.66 3.25 -9.63
N VAL A 89 -11.89 3.37 -8.57
CA VAL A 89 -11.89 2.43 -7.44
C VAL A 89 -12.23 3.19 -6.16
N VAL A 90 -13.14 2.64 -5.39
CA VAL A 90 -13.40 3.06 -4.01
C VAL A 90 -12.91 1.97 -3.07
N GLY A 91 -12.39 2.34 -1.92
CA GLY A 91 -11.87 1.36 -0.99
C GLY A 91 -11.92 1.83 0.45
N ALA A 92 -11.81 0.84 1.34
CA ALA A 92 -11.67 1.04 2.76
C ALA A 92 -10.60 0.09 3.30
N ASN A 93 -9.66 0.64 4.04
CA ASN A 93 -8.73 -0.12 4.85
C ASN A 93 -9.13 0.06 6.30
N ASP A 94 -9.13 -1.03 7.04
CA ASP A 94 -9.45 -1.07 8.47
C ASP A 94 -10.72 -0.30 8.88
N PRO A 95 -11.86 -0.56 8.21
CA PRO A 95 -13.10 0.16 8.47
C PRO A 95 -13.71 -0.16 9.84
N SER A 96 -13.30 -1.29 10.43
CA SER A 96 -13.85 -1.82 11.70
C SER A 96 -13.08 -1.34 12.93
N THR A 97 -11.97 -0.67 12.78
CA THR A 97 -11.25 -0.10 13.92
C THR A 97 -12.07 0.99 14.57
N ASN A 98 -12.56 0.70 15.76
CA ASN A 98 -13.26 1.66 16.61
C ASN A 98 -12.25 2.33 17.55
N ASP A 99 -11.30 3.05 16.99
CA ASP A 99 -10.42 3.84 17.82
C ASP A 99 -11.21 4.97 18.48
N VAL A 100 -11.14 5.04 19.79
CA VAL A 100 -11.68 6.17 20.55
C VAL A 100 -10.66 7.30 20.39
N LEU A 101 -10.87 8.06 19.36
CA LEU A 101 -10.05 9.19 19.00
C LEU A 101 -10.00 10.19 20.16
N GLY A 102 -8.80 10.53 20.57
CA GLY A 102 -8.58 11.66 21.47
C GLY A 102 -8.77 11.37 22.95
N ASP A 103 -8.71 10.12 23.40
CA ASP A 103 -8.52 9.86 24.82
C ASP A 103 -7.02 10.03 25.17
N PRO A 104 -6.63 11.15 25.81
CA PRO A 104 -5.23 11.39 26.16
C PRO A 104 -4.68 10.41 27.20
N ASN A 105 -5.55 9.60 27.82
CA ASN A 105 -5.18 8.59 28.80
C ASN A 105 -5.05 7.18 28.20
N LYS A 106 -5.45 7.00 26.94
CA LYS A 106 -5.15 5.78 26.22
C LYS A 106 -3.80 5.94 25.56
N ASP A 107 -2.84 5.17 26.02
CA ASP A 107 -1.55 5.04 25.36
C ASP A 107 -1.81 4.89 23.86
N ASP A 108 -1.26 5.81 23.06
CA ASP A 108 -1.30 5.78 21.59
C ASP A 108 -0.79 4.47 20.99
N TYR A 109 -0.24 3.63 21.82
CA TYR A 109 0.23 2.29 21.49
C TYR A 109 -0.91 1.28 21.31
N GLY A 110 -2.16 1.62 21.66
CA GLY A 110 -3.35 0.79 21.40
C GLY A 110 -3.32 -0.63 21.93
N PHE A 111 -2.37 -0.94 22.80
CA PHE A 111 -1.93 -2.29 23.08
C PHE A 111 -1.96 -2.63 24.55
N THR A 112 -3.01 -2.31 25.17
CA THR A 112 -3.39 -3.12 26.31
C THR A 112 -3.83 -4.46 25.73
N GLY A 113 -3.08 -5.53 25.99
CA GLY A 113 -3.21 -6.84 25.37
C GLY A 113 -4.56 -7.57 25.53
N THR A 114 -5.62 -6.84 25.69
CA THR A 114 -6.99 -7.31 25.89
C THR A 114 -8.02 -6.59 25.02
N SER A 115 -7.69 -5.50 24.35
CA SER A 115 -8.64 -4.83 23.47
C SER A 115 -8.29 -5.15 22.01
N SER A 116 -9.27 -5.63 21.28
CA SER A 116 -9.28 -5.80 19.82
C SER A 116 -9.31 -4.47 19.07
N VAL A 117 -8.94 -3.40 19.71
CA VAL A 117 -9.00 -2.03 19.17
C VAL A 117 -7.62 -1.71 18.63
N GLY A 118 -7.45 -1.80 17.33
CA GLY A 118 -6.29 -1.26 16.64
C GLY A 118 -6.21 0.27 16.84
N ASN A 119 -5.05 0.86 16.61
CA ASN A 119 -4.86 2.29 16.84
C ASN A 119 -5.49 3.20 15.76
N GLY A 120 -6.23 2.65 14.80
CA GLY A 120 -6.88 3.39 13.71
C GLY A 120 -5.93 4.12 12.75
N HIS A 121 -4.63 4.01 12.95
CA HIS A 121 -3.65 4.68 12.09
C HIS A 121 -3.78 4.26 10.63
N TRP A 122 -4.13 3.02 10.36
CA TRP A 122 -4.28 2.46 9.03
C TRP A 122 -5.72 2.59 8.48
N ASN A 123 -6.66 3.07 9.29
CA ASN A 123 -8.02 3.34 8.83
C ASN A 123 -7.99 4.37 7.71
N ARG A 124 -8.50 4.01 6.53
CA ARG A 124 -8.57 4.89 5.36
C ARG A 124 -9.76 4.53 4.51
N TYR A 125 -10.49 5.54 4.11
CA TYR A 125 -11.45 5.48 3.02
C TYR A 125 -10.87 6.27 1.86
N TYR A 126 -11.03 5.77 0.65
CA TYR A 126 -10.46 6.45 -0.51
C TYR A 126 -11.26 6.22 -1.78
N ILE A 127 -11.13 7.18 -2.68
CA ILE A 127 -11.53 7.08 -4.07
C ILE A 127 -10.33 7.42 -4.94
N VAL A 128 -10.09 6.60 -5.96
CA VAL A 128 -8.95 6.80 -6.88
C VAL A 128 -9.41 6.59 -8.31
N ALA A 129 -9.11 7.56 -9.16
CA ALA A 129 -9.21 7.46 -10.60
C ALA A 129 -7.84 7.09 -11.18
N THR A 130 -7.79 6.12 -12.08
CA THR A 130 -6.56 5.65 -12.72
C THR A 130 -6.73 5.62 -14.23
N LYS A 131 -5.73 6.14 -14.95
CA LYS A 131 -5.67 6.08 -16.42
C LYS A 131 -4.30 5.61 -16.88
N HIS A 132 -4.28 4.72 -17.87
CA HIS A 132 -3.05 4.24 -18.49
C HIS A 132 -2.91 4.79 -19.90
N PHE A 133 -1.68 5.11 -20.26
CA PHE A 133 -1.29 5.64 -21.58
C PHE A 133 -0.14 4.80 -22.13
N GLY A 134 -0.40 4.07 -23.20
CA GLY A 134 0.63 3.30 -23.87
C GLY A 134 1.59 4.21 -24.66
N VAL A 135 2.89 4.04 -24.47
CA VAL A 135 3.94 4.67 -25.26
C VAL A 135 4.56 3.60 -26.16
N LYS A 136 4.27 3.68 -27.45
CA LYS A 136 4.65 2.65 -28.42
C LYS A 136 6.14 2.31 -28.34
N ASN A 137 6.44 1.00 -28.19
CA ASN A 137 7.79 0.44 -28.11
C ASN A 137 8.65 0.94 -26.92
N VAL A 138 8.06 1.63 -25.94
CA VAL A 138 8.78 2.13 -24.77
C VAL A 138 8.18 1.60 -23.48
N GLY A 139 6.86 1.72 -23.30
CA GLY A 139 6.22 1.31 -22.06
C GLY A 139 4.81 1.81 -21.90
N GLU A 140 4.35 1.79 -20.65
CA GLU A 140 3.04 2.27 -20.25
C GLU A 140 3.17 3.23 -19.07
N LEU A 141 2.56 4.40 -19.20
CA LEU A 141 2.45 5.40 -18.15
C LEU A 141 1.09 5.23 -17.45
N GLY A 142 1.10 4.92 -16.18
CA GLY A 142 -0.07 4.97 -15.30
C GLY A 142 -0.13 6.30 -14.57
N MET A 143 -1.29 6.93 -14.54
CA MET A 143 -1.56 8.15 -13.76
C MET A 143 -2.72 7.88 -12.80
N HIS A 144 -2.55 8.32 -11.56
CA HIS A 144 -3.51 8.12 -10.48
C HIS A 144 -3.83 9.47 -9.84
N PHE A 145 -5.10 9.69 -9.57
CA PHE A 145 -5.56 10.84 -8.81
C PHE A 145 -6.71 10.42 -7.90
N GLY A 146 -6.72 10.90 -6.67
CA GLY A 146 -7.73 10.49 -5.72
C GLY A 146 -7.81 11.36 -4.49
N TYR A 147 -8.60 10.89 -3.55
CA TYR A 147 -8.76 11.49 -2.24
C TYR A 147 -8.78 10.42 -1.17
N VAL A 148 -8.09 10.69 -0.06
CA VAL A 148 -7.99 9.80 1.10
C VAL A 148 -8.59 10.51 2.32
N TYR A 149 -9.35 9.75 3.09
CA TYR A 149 -9.94 10.19 4.34
C TYR A 149 -9.68 9.17 5.44
N ASN A 150 -9.22 9.63 6.60
CA ASN A 150 -9.09 8.88 7.84
C ASN A 150 -9.94 9.53 8.93
N LYS A 151 -10.57 8.74 9.77
CA LYS A 151 -11.45 9.21 10.85
C LYS A 151 -10.70 9.89 12.00
N ARG A 152 -9.40 9.67 12.15
CA ARG A 152 -8.60 10.23 13.24
C ARG A 152 -8.50 11.75 13.10
N LEU A 153 -8.74 12.45 14.20
CA LEU A 153 -8.65 13.92 14.24
C LEU A 153 -7.21 14.42 14.11
N ASP A 154 -6.24 13.63 14.57
CA ASP A 154 -4.81 13.92 14.51
C ASP A 154 -4.13 13.44 13.22
N TYR A 155 -4.92 12.88 12.28
CA TYR A 155 -4.37 12.33 11.06
C TYR A 155 -4.11 13.38 9.99
N HIS A 156 -2.85 13.65 9.72
CA HIS A 156 -2.43 14.72 8.81
C HIS A 156 -2.41 14.35 7.32
N ARG A 157 -2.82 13.13 6.98
CA ARG A 157 -2.79 12.62 5.60
C ARG A 157 -4.18 12.53 4.96
N ASN A 158 -5.13 13.33 5.45
CA ASN A 158 -6.42 13.50 4.80
C ASN A 158 -6.28 14.51 3.67
N GLY A 159 -6.65 14.13 2.46
CA GLY A 159 -6.55 15.05 1.34
C GLY A 159 -6.38 14.39 -0.01
N PRO A 160 -6.06 15.20 -1.03
CA PRO A 160 -5.82 14.70 -2.38
C PRO A 160 -4.54 13.86 -2.42
N VAL A 161 -4.58 12.82 -3.25
CA VAL A 161 -3.44 11.97 -3.55
C VAL A 161 -3.25 11.93 -5.06
N ALA A 162 -2.02 11.82 -5.50
CA ALA A 162 -1.69 11.69 -6.91
C ALA A 162 -0.47 10.78 -7.07
N GLY A 163 -0.40 10.07 -8.18
CA GLY A 163 0.75 9.22 -8.46
C GLY A 163 0.92 8.98 -9.94
N VAL A 164 2.14 8.70 -10.30
CA VAL A 164 2.51 8.24 -11.64
C VAL A 164 3.41 7.02 -11.52
N ASN A 165 3.24 6.09 -12.45
CA ASN A 165 4.16 4.99 -12.60
C ASN A 165 4.45 4.75 -14.07
N PHE A 166 5.66 4.31 -14.36
CA PHE A 166 6.07 3.96 -15.71
C PHE A 166 6.64 2.56 -15.75
N GLN A 167 5.95 1.67 -16.47
CA GLN A 167 6.37 0.30 -16.72
C GLN A 167 7.03 0.21 -18.09
N PHE A 168 8.29 -0.21 -18.13
CA PHE A 168 9.00 -0.40 -19.39
C PHE A 168 8.52 -1.65 -20.13
N THR A 169 8.34 -1.54 -21.45
CA THR A 169 7.99 -2.64 -22.37
C THR A 169 8.73 -2.50 -23.69
N LEU A 170 10.07 -2.44 -23.62
CA LEU A 170 10.94 -2.31 -24.79
C LEU A 170 10.92 -3.60 -25.63
N PRO A 171 11.19 -3.52 -26.94
CA PRO A 171 11.42 -4.70 -27.75
C PRO A 171 12.58 -5.54 -27.17
N ALA A 172 12.29 -6.77 -26.77
CA ALA A 172 13.23 -7.62 -26.01
C ALA A 172 14.32 -8.27 -26.90
N THR A 173 15.07 -7.46 -27.65
CA THR A 173 16.12 -7.89 -28.57
C THR A 173 17.45 -8.21 -27.89
N SER A 174 17.68 -7.71 -26.66
CA SER A 174 18.89 -7.95 -25.88
C SER A 174 18.58 -8.34 -24.45
N PHE A 175 19.56 -8.90 -23.75
CA PHE A 175 19.46 -9.24 -22.33
C PHE A 175 19.12 -7.99 -21.49
N TRP A 176 19.77 -6.87 -21.75
CA TRP A 176 19.56 -5.63 -21.00
C TRP A 176 18.14 -5.07 -21.18
N MET A 177 17.58 -5.17 -22.38
CA MET A 177 16.19 -4.76 -22.63
C MET A 177 15.20 -5.64 -21.85
N LYS A 178 15.48 -6.95 -21.72
CA LYS A 178 14.65 -7.83 -20.90
C LYS A 178 14.73 -7.45 -19.41
N VAL A 179 15.90 -7.07 -18.91
CA VAL A 179 16.07 -6.59 -17.53
C VAL A 179 15.29 -5.29 -17.33
N VAL A 180 15.42 -4.34 -18.24
CA VAL A 180 14.69 -3.05 -18.13
C VAL A 180 13.18 -3.24 -18.17
N ASN A 181 12.66 -4.20 -18.92
CA ASN A 181 11.22 -4.51 -18.98
C ASN A 181 10.65 -5.02 -17.65
N GLY A 182 11.49 -5.45 -16.71
CA GLY A 182 11.05 -5.76 -15.34
C GLY A 182 10.86 -4.55 -14.45
N LEU A 183 11.38 -3.37 -14.86
CA LEU A 183 11.37 -2.15 -14.06
C LEU A 183 10.05 -1.39 -14.16
N ASN A 184 9.59 -0.91 -13.01
CA ASN A 184 8.51 0.05 -12.87
C ASN A 184 9.00 1.20 -12.00
N VAL A 185 9.03 2.42 -12.52
CA VAL A 185 9.40 3.62 -11.78
C VAL A 185 8.13 4.26 -11.24
N ILE A 186 8.15 4.66 -9.98
CA ILE A 186 6.96 5.14 -9.25
C ILE A 186 7.30 6.48 -8.60
N ALA A 187 6.39 7.42 -8.70
CA ALA A 187 6.39 8.63 -7.90
C ALA A 187 4.96 8.94 -7.46
N GLU A 188 4.78 9.28 -6.20
CA GLU A 188 3.46 9.54 -5.64
C GLU A 188 3.49 10.67 -4.61
N TYR A 189 2.36 11.33 -4.49
CA TYR A 189 2.03 12.25 -3.40
C TYR A 189 0.90 11.63 -2.58
N ASP A 190 1.15 11.35 -1.31
CA ASP A 190 0.26 10.61 -0.41
C ASP A 190 -0.60 11.53 0.48
N SER A 191 -0.86 12.76 0.02
CA SER A 191 -1.48 13.89 0.74
C SER A 191 -0.61 14.54 1.82
N TYR A 192 0.56 13.99 2.10
CA TYR A 192 1.50 14.53 3.09
C TYR A 192 2.89 14.77 2.49
N SER A 193 3.40 13.83 1.74
CA SER A 193 4.75 13.85 1.20
C SER A 193 4.83 13.27 -0.20
N VAL A 194 5.87 13.65 -0.92
CA VAL A 194 6.25 13.01 -2.17
C VAL A 194 7.11 11.80 -1.86
N ASN A 195 6.73 10.65 -2.40
CA ASN A 195 7.45 9.40 -2.32
C ASN A 195 7.92 9.01 -3.72
N CYS A 196 9.03 8.32 -3.82
CA CYS A 196 9.54 7.79 -5.08
C CYS A 196 10.04 6.36 -4.89
N GLY A 197 9.94 5.55 -5.93
CA GLY A 197 10.31 4.15 -5.81
C GLY A 197 10.53 3.46 -7.13
N ILE A 198 11.02 2.25 -7.02
CA ILE A 198 11.26 1.34 -8.14
C ILE A 198 10.65 -0.03 -7.79
N GLY A 199 9.79 -0.51 -8.66
CA GLY A 199 9.33 -1.89 -8.66
C GLY A 199 10.12 -2.72 -9.65
N TYR A 200 10.29 -4.01 -9.37
CA TYR A 200 10.89 -4.96 -10.28
C TYR A 200 10.15 -6.30 -10.28
N ASN A 201 9.81 -6.78 -11.46
CA ASN A 201 9.20 -8.09 -11.66
C ASN A 201 10.29 -9.13 -11.94
N PHE A 202 10.60 -9.98 -10.94
CA PHE A 202 11.66 -10.99 -11.03
C PHE A 202 11.26 -12.18 -11.88
N TRP A 203 10.02 -12.60 -11.81
CA TRP A 203 9.51 -13.76 -12.53
C TRP A 203 8.11 -13.48 -13.07
N LYS A 204 8.04 -12.99 -14.29
CA LYS A 204 6.80 -12.51 -14.90
C LYS A 204 6.09 -11.53 -13.94
N ASP A 205 4.85 -11.81 -13.57
CA ASP A 205 4.09 -11.09 -12.56
C ASP A 205 3.87 -11.88 -11.25
N TYR A 206 4.52 -13.07 -11.14
CA TYR A 206 4.38 -13.91 -9.93
C TYR A 206 5.15 -13.38 -8.74
N ILE A 207 6.35 -12.85 -8.97
CA ILE A 207 7.22 -12.32 -7.90
C ILE A 207 7.66 -10.91 -8.29
N SER A 208 7.38 -9.96 -7.42
CA SER A 208 7.80 -8.56 -7.58
C SER A 208 8.39 -8.02 -6.29
N GLY A 209 9.43 -7.20 -6.42
CA GLY A 209 9.96 -6.40 -5.33
C GLY A 209 9.68 -4.94 -5.56
N VAL A 210 9.56 -4.19 -4.48
CA VAL A 210 9.45 -2.72 -4.49
C VAL A 210 10.44 -2.17 -3.49
N VAL A 211 11.17 -1.15 -3.89
CA VAL A 211 11.96 -0.30 -3.00
C VAL A 211 11.44 1.11 -3.17
N GLU A 212 11.11 1.74 -2.08
CA GLU A 212 10.54 3.08 -2.05
C GLU A 212 11.34 3.97 -1.10
N LEU A 213 11.46 5.22 -1.43
CA LEU A 213 11.94 6.27 -0.56
C LEU A 213 10.74 7.12 -0.11
N THR A 214 10.24 6.85 1.08
CA THR A 214 9.21 7.67 1.71
C THR A 214 9.77 9.05 1.97
N GLN A 215 9.03 10.11 1.60
CA GLN A 215 9.50 11.51 1.58
C GLN A 215 10.74 11.72 0.70
N CYS A 216 10.96 10.85 -0.30
CA CYS A 216 12.19 10.77 -1.11
C CYS A 216 13.49 10.66 -0.27
N LYS A 217 13.40 10.14 0.94
CA LYS A 217 14.50 10.10 1.92
C LYS A 217 14.62 8.78 2.67
N TYR A 218 13.52 8.22 3.16
CA TYR A 218 13.53 7.08 4.07
C TYR A 218 13.25 5.79 3.32
N PRO A 219 14.20 4.84 3.27
CA PRO A 219 13.99 3.61 2.51
C PRO A 219 12.95 2.71 3.15
N SER A 220 12.09 2.18 2.31
CA SER A 220 11.19 1.08 2.59
C SER A 220 11.32 0.03 1.49
N ALA A 221 10.96 -1.20 1.77
CA ALA A 221 11.02 -2.28 0.79
C ALA A 221 9.91 -3.30 1.02
N GLY A 222 9.52 -3.97 -0.05
CA GLY A 222 8.51 -5.02 0.01
C GLY A 222 8.70 -6.08 -1.06
N LEU A 223 8.20 -7.27 -0.78
CA LEU A 223 8.07 -8.36 -1.73
C LEU A 223 6.62 -8.78 -1.86
N VAL A 224 6.23 -9.06 -3.08
CA VAL A 224 4.87 -9.43 -3.46
C VAL A 224 4.89 -10.72 -4.26
N PHE A 225 4.08 -11.67 -3.85
CA PHE A 225 3.85 -12.93 -4.54
C PHE A 225 2.41 -12.95 -5.07
N ARG A 226 2.23 -13.35 -6.31
CA ARG A 226 0.92 -13.44 -6.97
C ARG A 226 0.69 -14.84 -7.51
N ILE A 227 -0.51 -15.34 -7.31
CA ILE A 227 -0.98 -16.61 -7.87
C ILE A 227 -2.29 -16.34 -8.58
N HIS A 228 -2.33 -16.65 -9.88
CA HIS A 228 -3.56 -16.56 -10.66
C HIS A 228 -4.31 -17.87 -10.52
N LEU A 229 -5.47 -17.81 -9.88
CA LEU A 229 -6.37 -18.96 -9.72
C LEU A 229 -7.13 -19.17 -11.04
N LYS A 230 -7.32 -20.41 -11.42
CA LYS A 230 -8.07 -20.78 -12.63
C LYS A 230 -9.58 -20.72 -12.41
#